data_30397084a00c764f575c95ffcb105ec1
#
_entry.id   30397084a00c764f575c95ffcb105ec1
#
_cell.length_a   1.000
_cell.length_b   1.000
_cell.length_c   1.000
_cell.angle_alpha   90.00
_cell.angle_beta   90.00
_cell.angle_gamma   90.00
#
_symmetry.space_group_name_H-M   'P 1'
#
loop_
_entity.id
_entity.type
_entity.pdbx_description
1 polymer ?
#
loop_
_entity_poly.entity_id
_entity_poly.type
_entity_poly.pdbx_seq_one_letter_code
_entity_poly.pdbx_strand_id
1 'polypeptide(L)'
;ANHGFDATGFFIIAPDRVSIGSRRDANIGTRNFIADHRPDLIERVFKGEAVFVPPIRSDVAIGTGTPLTSFFAAPIVDSAGNVIAVLTERLLPSGPLSNILKFGRIGETGETYAFNAKGKMISESRFHDQLVKIGIIRSEPDRTEIDLRDPGGNMTQGYQPTTSLTERP
;
A
#
# COMPACT_ATOMS: atom_id res chain seq x y z
N ALA A 1 -8.63 10.65 25.77
CA ALA A 1 -7.96 10.75 24.49
C ALA A 1 -8.16 9.42 23.78
N ASN A 2 -9.12 9.35 22.84
CA ASN A 2 -9.27 8.22 21.93
C ASN A 2 -8.07 8.25 21.00
N HIS A 3 -7.11 7.37 21.22
CA HIS A 3 -6.16 7.01 20.19
C HIS A 3 -6.95 6.25 19.13
N GLY A 4 -7.39 6.96 18.09
CA GLY A 4 -8.09 6.40 16.97
C GLY A 4 -7.15 5.47 16.19
N PHE A 5 -7.09 4.22 16.60
CA PHE A 5 -6.96 3.12 15.68
C PHE A 5 -8.28 3.12 14.90
N ASP A 6 -8.39 3.97 13.90
CA ASP A 6 -9.40 3.82 12.87
C ASP A 6 -9.26 2.40 12.38
N ALA A 7 -10.28 1.63 12.65
CA ALA A 7 -10.25 0.18 12.56
C ALA A 7 -9.97 -0.25 11.12
N THR A 8 -8.70 -0.29 10.80
CA THR A 8 -8.16 -0.91 9.61
C THR A 8 -8.62 -2.36 9.60
N GLY A 9 -9.19 -2.81 8.49
CA GLY A 9 -9.70 -4.18 8.39
C GLY A 9 -8.58 -5.20 8.53
N PHE A 10 -8.93 -6.40 8.93
CA PHE A 10 -8.01 -7.54 9.01
C PHE A 10 -8.62 -8.76 8.30
N PHE A 11 -7.76 -9.74 7.99
CA PHE A 11 -8.17 -11.09 7.63
C PHE A 11 -7.37 -12.10 8.45
N ILE A 12 -8.01 -13.22 8.73
CA ILE A 12 -7.33 -14.46 9.11
C ILE A 12 -7.56 -15.43 7.95
N ILE A 13 -6.47 -15.91 7.36
CA ILE A 13 -6.48 -16.71 6.12
C ILE A 13 -6.02 -18.11 6.47
N ALA A 14 -6.86 -19.10 6.19
CA ALA A 14 -6.55 -20.53 6.39
C ALA A 14 -5.60 -21.07 5.30
N PRO A 15 -4.99 -22.27 5.49
CA PRO A 15 -4.08 -22.86 4.52
C PRO A 15 -4.66 -23.09 3.12
N ASP A 16 -5.97 -23.27 3.00
CA ASP A 16 -6.71 -23.37 1.73
C ASP A 16 -7.00 -22.04 1.06
N ARG A 17 -6.47 -20.93 1.63
CA ARG A 17 -6.62 -19.54 1.15
C ARG A 17 -8.02 -18.96 1.35
N VAL A 18 -8.85 -19.58 2.20
CA VAL A 18 -10.16 -19.06 2.60
C VAL A 18 -9.99 -18.11 3.80
N SER A 19 -10.76 -17.04 3.82
CA SER A 19 -10.84 -16.12 4.97
C SER A 19 -11.70 -16.76 6.06
N ILE A 20 -11.11 -17.11 7.20
CA ILE A 20 -11.80 -17.68 8.37
C ILE A 20 -12.06 -16.63 9.45
N GLY A 21 -11.50 -15.44 9.31
CA GLY A 21 -11.75 -14.28 10.14
C GLY A 21 -11.61 -13.02 9.33
N SER A 22 -12.51 -12.08 9.57
CA SER A 22 -12.51 -10.75 8.92
C SER A 22 -13.36 -9.80 9.72
N ARG A 23 -13.06 -8.50 9.65
CA ARG A 23 -13.95 -7.46 10.16
C ARG A 23 -15.31 -7.44 9.46
N ARG A 24 -15.39 -7.92 8.22
CA ARG A 24 -16.62 -8.00 7.42
C ARG A 24 -17.04 -9.46 7.31
N ASP A 25 -18.21 -9.78 7.86
CA ASP A 25 -18.74 -11.14 7.85
C ASP A 25 -18.87 -11.72 6.43
N ALA A 26 -19.22 -10.87 5.45
CA ALA A 26 -19.33 -11.28 4.05
C ALA A 26 -18.02 -11.84 3.44
N ASN A 27 -16.88 -11.62 4.07
CA ASN A 27 -15.61 -12.17 3.62
C ASN A 27 -15.32 -13.56 4.21
N ILE A 28 -16.01 -13.94 5.29
CA ILE A 28 -15.79 -15.21 5.98
C ILE A 28 -16.33 -16.34 5.11
N GLY A 29 -15.54 -17.39 4.94
CA GLY A 29 -15.88 -18.53 4.09
C GLY A 29 -15.62 -18.28 2.59
N THR A 30 -15.14 -17.10 2.21
CA THR A 30 -14.78 -16.81 0.81
C THR A 30 -13.26 -16.87 0.59
N ARG A 31 -12.86 -17.14 -0.65
CA ARG A 31 -11.45 -17.09 -1.03
C ARG A 31 -10.89 -15.69 -0.79
N ASN A 32 -9.72 -15.62 -0.18
CA ASN A 32 -9.13 -14.34 0.21
C ASN A 32 -8.53 -13.60 -1.00
N PHE A 33 -8.92 -12.35 -1.21
CA PHE A 33 -8.49 -11.58 -2.36
C PHE A 33 -6.98 -11.27 -2.38
N ILE A 34 -6.31 -11.19 -1.21
CA ILE A 34 -4.86 -11.02 -1.15
C ILE A 34 -4.18 -12.28 -1.70
N ALA A 35 -4.71 -13.46 -1.36
CA ALA A 35 -4.20 -14.72 -1.87
C ALA A 35 -4.37 -14.87 -3.38
N ASP A 36 -5.38 -14.23 -3.97
CA ASP A 36 -5.59 -14.22 -5.41
C ASP A 36 -4.65 -13.23 -6.13
N HIS A 37 -4.44 -12.05 -5.56
CA HIS A 37 -3.61 -11.01 -6.17
C HIS A 37 -2.12 -11.19 -5.90
N ARG A 38 -1.74 -11.72 -4.75
CA ARG A 38 -0.36 -11.91 -4.31
C ARG A 38 -0.16 -13.29 -3.67
N PRO A 39 -0.42 -14.38 -4.42
CA PRO A 39 -0.21 -15.74 -3.94
C PRO A 39 1.25 -15.97 -3.51
N ASP A 40 2.20 -15.35 -4.20
CA ASP A 40 3.63 -15.38 -3.89
C ASP A 40 3.94 -14.93 -2.46
N LEU A 41 3.33 -13.84 -2.01
CA LEU A 41 3.54 -13.31 -0.66
C LEU A 41 2.85 -14.16 0.40
N ILE A 42 1.61 -14.59 0.16
CA ILE A 42 0.89 -15.46 1.09
C ILE A 42 1.61 -16.80 1.27
N GLU A 43 2.22 -17.34 0.21
CA GLU A 43 3.05 -18.54 0.28
C GLU A 43 4.26 -18.35 1.22
N ARG A 44 4.93 -17.20 1.16
CA ARG A 44 6.04 -16.85 2.05
C ARG A 44 5.59 -16.78 3.50
N VAL A 45 4.40 -16.23 3.76
CA VAL A 45 3.89 -16.16 5.14
C VAL A 45 3.60 -17.56 5.67
N PHE A 46 3.06 -18.47 4.85
CA PHE A 46 2.89 -19.86 5.27
C PHE A 46 4.21 -20.62 5.48
N LYS A 47 5.33 -20.09 4.98
CA LYS A 47 6.70 -20.57 5.29
C LYS A 47 7.31 -19.90 6.52
N GLY A 48 6.55 -19.08 7.25
CA GLY A 48 6.97 -18.45 8.50
C GLY A 48 7.49 -17.01 8.38
N GLU A 49 7.43 -16.39 7.18
CA GLU A 49 7.90 -15.02 7.00
C GLU A 49 6.77 -14.00 7.31
N ALA A 50 7.11 -12.89 7.98
CA ALA A 50 6.25 -11.72 7.99
C ALA A 50 6.55 -10.86 6.74
N VAL A 51 5.52 -10.44 6.01
CA VAL A 51 5.67 -9.70 4.76
C VAL A 51 4.82 -8.44 4.72
N PHE A 52 5.28 -7.47 3.93
CA PHE A 52 4.46 -6.35 3.48
C PHE A 52 3.84 -6.69 2.12
N VAL A 53 2.52 -6.57 2.03
CA VAL A 53 1.79 -6.67 0.76
C VAL A 53 1.68 -5.28 0.18
N PRO A 54 2.34 -5.00 -0.96
CA PRO A 54 2.26 -3.72 -1.64
C PRO A 54 0.83 -3.36 -2.02
N PRO A 55 0.55 -2.09 -2.37
CA PRO A 55 -0.78 -1.67 -2.74
C PRO A 55 -1.40 -2.55 -3.82
N ILE A 56 -2.55 -3.10 -3.51
CA ILE A 56 -3.44 -3.82 -4.43
C ILE A 56 -4.79 -3.12 -4.42
N ARG A 57 -5.50 -3.14 -5.55
CA ARG A 57 -6.81 -2.50 -5.64
C ARG A 57 -7.81 -3.31 -4.81
N SER A 58 -8.50 -2.63 -3.89
CA SER A 58 -9.52 -3.27 -3.06
C SER A 58 -10.64 -3.85 -3.93
N ASP A 59 -11.15 -5.01 -3.56
CA ASP A 59 -12.36 -5.62 -4.11
C ASP A 59 -13.64 -4.93 -3.62
N VAL A 60 -13.49 -4.03 -2.65
CA VAL A 60 -14.59 -3.34 -2.01
C VAL A 60 -14.47 -1.84 -2.25
N ALA A 61 -15.56 -1.25 -2.72
CA ALA A 61 -15.68 0.20 -2.80
C ALA A 61 -15.67 0.84 -1.41
N ILE A 62 -14.87 1.89 -1.24
CA ILE A 62 -14.87 2.77 -0.08
C ILE A 62 -15.18 4.17 -0.60
N GLY A 63 -16.32 4.72 -0.23
CA GLY A 63 -16.82 5.97 -0.83
C GLY A 63 -17.15 5.78 -2.31
N THR A 64 -16.56 6.58 -3.18
CA THR A 64 -16.85 6.60 -4.63
C THR A 64 -15.95 5.66 -5.46
N GLY A 65 -15.03 4.92 -4.84
CA GLY A 65 -14.08 4.10 -5.59
C GLY A 65 -13.54 2.89 -4.84
N THR A 66 -12.70 2.11 -5.52
CA THR A 66 -11.96 0.96 -4.97
C THR A 66 -10.53 1.39 -4.67
N PRO A 67 -10.22 1.85 -3.44
CA PRO A 67 -8.90 2.39 -3.13
C PRO A 67 -7.82 1.32 -3.20
N LEU A 68 -6.60 1.76 -3.49
CA LEU A 68 -5.42 0.95 -3.25
C LEU A 68 -5.27 0.72 -1.75
N THR A 69 -4.93 -0.49 -1.39
CA THR A 69 -4.75 -0.91 -0.01
C THR A 69 -3.56 -1.83 0.12
N SER A 70 -2.78 -1.63 1.17
CA SER A 70 -1.64 -2.47 1.53
C SER A 70 -1.97 -3.30 2.76
N PHE A 71 -1.16 -4.30 3.04
CA PHE A 71 -1.31 -5.10 4.26
C PHE A 71 0.06 -5.44 4.85
N PHE A 72 0.12 -5.53 6.16
CA PHE A 72 1.08 -6.40 6.82
C PHE A 72 0.46 -7.80 6.93
N ALA A 73 1.27 -8.83 6.70
CA ALA A 73 0.85 -10.21 6.85
C ALA A 73 1.89 -10.98 7.66
N ALA A 74 1.43 -11.71 8.68
CA ALA A 74 2.27 -12.47 9.58
C ALA A 74 1.69 -13.87 9.84
N PRO A 75 2.54 -14.88 10.09
CA PRO A 75 2.07 -16.22 10.39
C PRO A 75 1.44 -16.29 11.79
N ILE A 76 0.37 -17.06 11.91
CA ILE A 76 -0.16 -17.55 13.18
C ILE A 76 0.37 -18.97 13.34
N VAL A 77 1.05 -19.22 14.45
CA VAL A 77 1.67 -20.53 14.72
C VAL A 77 0.99 -21.24 15.90
N ASP A 78 0.95 -22.55 15.85
CA ASP A 78 0.52 -23.38 16.98
C ASP A 78 1.63 -23.53 18.04
N SER A 79 1.35 -24.25 19.12
CA SER A 79 2.32 -24.50 20.20
C SER A 79 3.54 -25.33 19.76
N ALA A 80 3.46 -26.03 18.63
CA ALA A 80 4.55 -26.80 18.05
C ALA A 80 5.38 -25.99 17.02
N GLY A 81 4.98 -24.71 16.74
CA GLY A 81 5.65 -23.84 15.80
C GLY A 81 5.19 -24.00 14.34
N ASN A 82 4.16 -24.79 14.08
CA ASN A 82 3.61 -24.93 12.72
C ASN A 82 2.73 -23.73 12.38
N VAL A 83 2.87 -23.21 11.16
CA VAL A 83 1.99 -22.13 10.68
C VAL A 83 0.62 -22.70 10.36
N ILE A 84 -0.40 -22.26 11.11
CA ILE A 84 -1.78 -22.72 11.00
C ILE A 84 -2.70 -21.75 10.28
N ALA A 85 -2.33 -20.46 10.22
CA ALA A 85 -3.07 -19.43 9.51
C ALA A 85 -2.16 -18.21 9.24
N VAL A 86 -2.67 -17.25 8.49
CA VAL A 86 -2.05 -15.93 8.25
C VAL A 86 -2.96 -14.85 8.82
N LEU A 87 -2.42 -14.00 9.68
CA LEU A 87 -3.06 -12.74 10.09
C LEU A 87 -2.61 -11.63 9.16
N THR A 88 -3.56 -10.83 8.69
CA THR A 88 -3.25 -9.60 7.94
C THR A 88 -3.86 -8.39 8.59
N GLU A 89 -3.17 -7.25 8.52
CA GLU A 89 -3.68 -5.94 8.93
C GLU A 89 -3.66 -5.01 7.73
N ARG A 90 -4.81 -4.40 7.44
CA ARG A 90 -4.96 -3.45 6.33
C ARG A 90 -4.33 -2.11 6.65
N LEU A 91 -3.59 -1.59 5.68
CA LEU A 91 -3.03 -0.24 5.70
C LEU A 91 -3.65 0.59 4.58
N LEU A 92 -4.25 1.70 4.94
CA LEU A 92 -4.68 2.70 3.96
C LEU A 92 -3.50 3.62 3.62
N PRO A 93 -3.35 4.06 2.36
CA PRO A 93 -2.29 4.99 1.96
C PRO A 93 -2.29 6.30 2.76
N SER A 94 -3.47 6.80 3.12
CA SER A 94 -3.69 7.97 3.98
C SER A 94 -3.57 7.68 5.49
N GLY A 95 -3.26 6.43 5.87
CA GLY A 95 -3.22 5.96 7.25
C GLY A 95 -1.87 6.20 7.96
N PRO A 96 -1.54 5.35 8.94
CA PRO A 96 -0.37 5.53 9.82
C PRO A 96 0.95 5.71 9.09
N LEU A 97 1.19 4.98 7.98
CA LEU A 97 2.41 5.11 7.18
C LEU A 97 2.58 6.53 6.63
N SER A 98 1.54 7.08 6.01
CA SER A 98 1.58 8.47 5.50
C SER A 98 1.77 9.48 6.61
N ASN A 99 1.21 9.25 7.80
CA ASN A 99 1.41 10.12 8.94
C ASN A 99 2.88 10.10 9.43
N ILE A 100 3.52 8.93 9.48
CA ILE A 100 4.95 8.81 9.81
C ILE A 100 5.79 9.57 8.77
N LEU A 101 5.50 9.40 7.49
CA LEU A 101 6.24 10.08 6.42
C LEU A 101 6.06 11.61 6.44
N LYS A 102 4.93 12.11 6.96
CA LYS A 102 4.72 13.56 7.15
C LYS A 102 5.74 14.21 8.08
N PHE A 103 6.30 13.49 9.04
CA PHE A 103 7.35 14.02 9.92
C PHE A 103 8.66 14.37 9.19
N GLY A 104 8.94 13.73 8.07
CA GLY A 104 10.10 14.04 7.24
C GLY A 104 9.89 15.19 6.23
N ARG A 105 8.74 15.86 6.25
CA ARG A 105 8.47 17.01 5.39
C ARG A 105 9.12 18.25 5.93
N ILE A 106 10.21 18.70 5.29
CA ILE A 106 10.97 19.87 5.70
C ILE A 106 10.63 21.03 4.77
N GLY A 107 10.32 22.20 5.36
CA GLY A 107 9.98 23.42 4.62
C GLY A 107 8.72 23.28 3.76
N GLU A 108 8.63 24.13 2.72
CA GLU A 108 7.46 24.19 1.86
C GLU A 108 7.45 23.14 0.75
N THR A 109 8.61 22.67 0.33
CA THR A 109 8.78 21.77 -0.82
C THR A 109 9.32 20.38 -0.45
N GLY A 110 9.86 20.20 0.75
CA GLY A 110 10.38 18.92 1.19
C GLY A 110 9.28 17.86 1.30
N GLU A 111 9.54 16.66 0.78
CA GLU A 111 8.64 15.53 0.83
C GLU A 111 9.40 14.26 1.19
N THR A 112 8.81 13.46 2.06
CA THR A 112 9.24 12.09 2.32
C THR A 112 8.14 11.16 1.83
N TYR A 113 8.51 10.21 1.00
CA TYR A 113 7.59 9.24 0.43
C TYR A 113 8.22 7.84 0.37
N ALA A 114 7.37 6.83 0.29
CA ALA A 114 7.78 5.45 0.08
C ALA A 114 7.47 5.01 -1.35
N PHE A 115 8.32 4.17 -1.92
CA PHE A 115 8.13 3.59 -3.25
C PHE A 115 8.56 2.12 -3.26
N ASN A 116 8.02 1.37 -4.23
CA ASN A 116 8.36 -0.04 -4.40
C ASN A 116 9.56 -0.23 -5.36
N ALA A 117 10.03 -1.47 -5.51
CA ALA A 117 11.15 -1.80 -6.37
C ALA A 117 10.91 -1.51 -7.88
N LYS A 118 9.68 -1.18 -8.27
CA LYS A 118 9.32 -0.79 -9.64
C LYS A 118 9.26 0.74 -9.81
N GLY A 119 9.70 1.51 -8.83
CA GLY A 119 9.64 2.98 -8.86
C GLY A 119 8.23 3.54 -8.70
N LYS A 120 7.23 2.76 -8.29
CA LYS A 120 5.89 3.28 -8.00
C LYS A 120 5.80 3.76 -6.56
N MET A 121 5.26 4.96 -6.38
CA MET A 121 4.97 5.52 -5.07
C MET A 121 3.90 4.70 -4.37
N ILE A 122 4.12 4.39 -3.09
CA ILE A 122 3.20 3.60 -2.26
C ILE A 122 2.68 4.39 -1.05
N SER A 123 3.02 5.67 -0.98
CA SER A 123 2.51 6.64 -0.01
C SER A 123 1.82 7.79 -0.71
N GLU A 124 1.04 8.58 0.02
CA GLU A 124 0.39 9.77 -0.50
C GLU A 124 1.38 10.93 -0.65
N SER A 125 1.40 11.59 -1.81
CA SER A 125 2.19 12.80 -2.03
C SER A 125 1.57 14.02 -1.34
N ARG A 126 2.41 14.91 -0.76
CA ARG A 126 1.95 16.22 -0.29
C ARG A 126 1.49 17.12 -1.43
N PHE A 127 1.94 16.85 -2.65
CA PHE A 127 1.63 17.61 -3.85
C PHE A 127 0.48 17.01 -4.66
N HIS A 128 -0.32 16.13 -4.05
CA HIS A 128 -1.40 15.41 -4.71
C HIS A 128 -2.27 16.32 -5.59
N ASP A 129 -2.80 17.40 -5.03
CA ASP A 129 -3.70 18.32 -5.75
C ASP A 129 -3.02 19.02 -6.94
N GLN A 130 -1.73 19.31 -6.80
CA GLN A 130 -0.93 19.89 -7.89
C GLN A 130 -0.70 18.87 -9.01
N LEU A 131 -0.39 17.63 -8.65
CA LEU A 131 -0.19 16.53 -9.59
C LEU A 131 -1.47 16.18 -10.36
N VAL A 132 -2.62 16.26 -9.69
CA VAL A 132 -3.94 16.16 -10.35
C VAL A 132 -4.14 17.33 -11.32
N LYS A 133 -3.87 18.58 -10.88
CA LYS A 133 -4.06 19.79 -11.70
C LYS A 133 -3.23 19.79 -12.97
N ILE A 134 -2.02 19.22 -12.94
CA ILE A 134 -1.15 19.11 -14.11
C ILE A 134 -1.33 17.80 -14.89
N GLY A 135 -2.31 16.95 -14.51
CA GLY A 135 -2.70 15.76 -15.22
C GLY A 135 -1.75 14.55 -15.08
N ILE A 136 -0.82 14.58 -14.10
CA ILE A 136 0.09 13.45 -13.84
C ILE A 136 -0.63 12.30 -13.17
N ILE A 137 -1.56 12.59 -12.26
CA ILE A 137 -2.41 11.61 -11.62
C ILE A 137 -3.87 11.97 -11.83
N ARG A 138 -4.74 10.96 -11.77
CA ARG A 138 -6.19 11.17 -11.80
C ARG A 138 -6.68 11.56 -10.41
N SER A 139 -7.72 12.38 -10.37
CA SER A 139 -8.44 12.62 -9.13
C SER A 139 -9.12 11.31 -8.70
N GLU A 140 -8.96 10.94 -7.44
CA GLU A 140 -9.58 9.76 -6.82
C GLU A 140 -10.02 8.62 -7.79
N PRO A 141 -9.73 7.35 -7.49
CA PRO A 141 -9.12 6.83 -6.24
C PRO A 141 -7.61 6.62 -6.29
N ASP A 142 -6.91 7.15 -7.30
CA ASP A 142 -5.54 6.74 -7.67
C ASP A 142 -4.44 7.60 -7.01
N ARG A 143 -4.62 7.97 -5.73
CA ARG A 143 -3.72 8.88 -4.99
C ARG A 143 -2.26 8.42 -4.88
N THR A 144 -1.96 7.17 -5.20
CA THR A 144 -0.63 6.58 -5.02
C THR A 144 -0.03 5.97 -6.29
N GLU A 145 -0.66 6.13 -7.45
CA GLU A 145 -0.14 5.60 -8.73
C GLU A 145 0.82 6.58 -9.42
N ILE A 146 1.81 7.07 -8.69
CA ILE A 146 2.83 7.97 -9.22
C ILE A 146 4.07 7.16 -9.58
N ASP A 147 4.49 7.23 -10.84
CA ASP A 147 5.78 6.70 -11.26
C ASP A 147 6.87 7.70 -10.89
N LEU A 148 7.83 7.25 -10.09
CA LEU A 148 9.06 7.99 -9.82
C LEU A 148 9.98 7.83 -11.02
N ARG A 149 10.35 8.93 -11.64
CA ARG A 149 11.15 8.92 -12.85
C ARG A 149 12.45 9.65 -12.63
N ASP A 150 13.52 9.12 -13.22
CA ASP A 150 14.84 9.75 -13.19
C ASP A 150 14.78 11.06 -14.02
N PRO A 151 15.12 12.21 -13.44
CA PRO A 151 15.25 13.45 -14.21
C PRO A 151 16.42 13.43 -15.20
N GLY A 152 17.35 12.48 -15.09
CA GLY A 152 18.55 12.36 -15.93
C GLY A 152 19.74 13.17 -15.44
N GLY A 153 19.62 13.86 -14.29
CA GLY A 153 20.69 14.66 -13.71
C GLY A 153 20.31 15.32 -12.39
N ASN A 154 21.27 15.95 -11.74
CA ASN A 154 21.07 16.56 -10.43
C ASN A 154 20.39 17.92 -10.54
N MET A 155 19.10 17.98 -10.27
CA MET A 155 18.30 19.22 -10.30
C MET A 155 18.74 20.24 -9.25
N THR A 156 19.35 19.82 -8.13
CA THR A 156 19.87 20.77 -7.12
C THR A 156 21.11 21.51 -7.59
N GLN A 157 21.74 21.02 -8.65
CA GLN A 157 22.89 21.65 -9.33
C GLN A 157 22.47 22.40 -10.61
N GLY A 158 21.16 22.67 -10.76
CA GLY A 158 20.64 23.42 -11.89
C GLY A 158 20.40 22.60 -13.17
N TYR A 159 20.47 21.26 -13.10
CA TYR A 159 20.10 20.44 -14.24
C TYR A 159 18.62 20.62 -14.59
N GLN A 160 18.36 20.88 -15.86
CA GLN A 160 16.99 20.94 -16.40
C GLN A 160 16.77 19.76 -17.36
N PRO A 161 15.78 18.91 -17.08
CA PRO A 161 15.48 17.79 -17.96
C PRO A 161 15.08 18.26 -19.36
N THR A 162 15.66 17.64 -20.38
CA THR A 162 15.40 17.94 -21.78
C THR A 162 14.29 17.08 -22.40
N THR A 163 13.91 16.00 -21.72
CA THR A 163 12.83 15.11 -22.14
C THR A 163 11.56 15.36 -21.35
N SER A 164 10.39 15.15 -21.98
CA SER A 164 9.10 15.28 -21.29
C SER A 164 8.97 14.25 -20.17
N LEU A 165 8.12 14.54 -19.17
CA LEU A 165 7.88 13.64 -18.04
C LEU A 165 7.42 12.23 -18.48
N THR A 166 6.67 12.14 -19.59
CA THR A 166 6.12 10.89 -20.11
C THR A 166 7.15 10.01 -20.83
N GLU A 167 8.29 10.60 -21.23
CA GLU A 167 9.34 9.93 -22.02
C GLU A 167 10.56 9.54 -21.17
N ARG A 168 10.56 9.87 -19.88
CA ARG A 168 11.67 9.53 -18.97
C ARG A 168 11.53 8.11 -18.45
N PRO A 169 12.64 7.39 -18.29
CA PRO A 169 12.65 6.06 -17.71
C PRO A 169 12.22 6.06 -16.24
#